data_08f601fa7637be2f9b4672a019f40409
#
_entry.id   08f601fa7637be2f9b4672a019f40409
#
_cell.length_a   1.000
_cell.length_b   1.000
_cell.length_c   1.000
_cell.angle_alpha   90.00
_cell.angle_beta   90.00
_cell.angle_gamma   90.00
#
_symmetry.space_group_name_H-M   'P 1'
#
loop_
_entity.id
_entity.type
_entity.pdbx_description
1 polymer ?
#
loop_
_entity_poly.entity_id
_entity_poly.type
_entity_poly.pdbx_seq_one_letter_code
_entity_poly.pdbx_strand_id
1 'polypeptide(L)'
;MRAMACDDYLVADAHPENSFLDMTLRIGLGRTEEAKRATGDRLFAGVAAHLAEMFDRPHFMLSFEIQEISPSLSWKKNSIHARLRNASVQE
;
A
#
# COMPACT_ATOMS: atom_id res chain seq x y z
N MET A 1 -7.50 -2.11 -3.79
CA MET A 1 -6.17 -2.78 -3.83
C MET A 1 -5.81 -3.11 -5.26
N ARG A 2 -4.55 -2.97 -5.60
CA ARG A 2 -4.06 -3.27 -6.94
C ARG A 2 -2.69 -3.91 -6.84
N ALA A 3 -2.48 -5.01 -7.53
CA ALA A 3 -1.20 -5.69 -7.60
C ALA A 3 -0.73 -5.75 -9.05
N MET A 4 0.57 -5.58 -9.24
CA MET A 4 1.21 -5.65 -10.56
C MET A 4 2.37 -6.63 -10.50
N ALA A 5 2.39 -7.59 -11.42
CA ALA A 5 3.51 -8.50 -11.56
C ALA A 5 4.49 -7.95 -12.60
N CYS A 6 5.78 -8.11 -12.33
CA CYS A 6 6.84 -7.67 -13.24
C CYS A 6 7.45 -8.88 -13.94
N ASP A 7 7.53 -8.85 -15.27
CA ASP A 7 8.14 -9.94 -16.05
C ASP A 7 9.65 -9.79 -16.13
N ASP A 8 10.13 -8.54 -16.20
CA ASP A 8 11.56 -8.22 -16.24
C ASP A 8 11.91 -7.31 -15.07
N TYR A 9 12.92 -7.69 -14.30
CA TYR A 9 13.36 -6.86 -13.18
C TYR A 9 14.81 -7.19 -12.81
N LEU A 10 15.47 -6.20 -12.23
CA LEU A 10 16.79 -6.34 -11.61
C LEU A 10 16.70 -5.79 -10.20
N VAL A 11 17.19 -6.52 -9.23
CA VAL A 11 17.15 -6.14 -7.82
C VAL A 11 18.55 -6.17 -7.24
N ALA A 12 18.98 -5.05 -6.66
CA ALA A 12 20.27 -4.91 -5.98
C ALA A 12 21.44 -5.40 -6.84
N ASP A 13 22.09 -6.51 -6.46
CA ASP A 13 23.24 -7.08 -7.17
C ASP A 13 22.85 -7.93 -8.38
N ALA A 14 21.57 -7.91 -8.76
CA ALA A 14 21.02 -8.66 -9.89
C ALA A 14 21.09 -10.18 -9.74
N HIS A 15 21.21 -10.70 -8.52
CA HIS A 15 21.16 -12.14 -8.30
C HIS A 15 19.82 -12.70 -8.82
N PRO A 16 19.81 -13.80 -9.58
CA PRO A 16 18.58 -14.27 -10.25
C PRO A 16 17.46 -14.70 -9.30
N GLU A 17 17.77 -15.04 -8.05
CA GLU A 17 16.75 -15.39 -7.06
C GLU A 17 16.19 -14.19 -6.29
N ASN A 18 16.77 -13.01 -6.49
CA ASN A 18 16.29 -11.81 -5.82
C ASN A 18 14.86 -11.48 -6.27
N SER A 19 14.02 -11.17 -5.30
CA SER A 19 12.66 -10.71 -5.55
C SER A 19 12.28 -9.63 -4.55
N PHE A 20 11.21 -8.91 -4.84
CA PHE A 20 10.77 -7.84 -3.97
C PHE A 20 9.26 -7.68 -4.00
N LEU A 21 8.74 -7.14 -2.91
CA LEU A 21 7.38 -6.62 -2.84
C LEU A 21 7.47 -5.21 -2.30
N ASP A 22 7.02 -4.25 -3.09
CA ASP A 22 6.98 -2.85 -2.71
C ASP A 22 5.53 -2.42 -2.55
N MET A 23 5.18 -1.94 -1.36
CA MET A 23 3.82 -1.56 -1.05
C MET A 23 3.72 -0.08 -0.73
N THR A 24 2.64 0.54 -1.18
CA THR A 24 2.34 1.93 -0.87
C THR A 24 0.88 2.05 -0.43
N LEU A 25 0.67 2.67 0.73
CA LEU A 25 -0.67 3.02 1.20
C LEU A 25 -0.85 4.52 1.03
N ARG A 26 -1.84 4.91 0.22
CA ARG A 26 -2.18 6.32 0.02
C ARG A 26 -3.40 6.67 0.86
N ILE A 27 -3.27 7.68 1.70
CA ILE A 27 -4.33 8.10 2.63
C ILE A 27 -4.56 9.60 2.53
N GLY A 28 -5.72 10.05 3.01
CA GLY A 28 -6.02 11.47 3.09
C GLY A 28 -5.22 12.15 4.20
N LEU A 29 -5.08 13.47 4.08
CA LEU A 29 -4.48 14.29 5.12
C LEU A 29 -5.34 14.32 6.38
N GLY A 30 -4.74 14.67 7.49
CA GLY A 30 -5.43 14.96 8.73
C GLY A 30 -5.11 14.01 9.89
N ARG A 31 -4.42 12.92 9.62
CA ARG A 31 -4.01 12.00 10.68
C ARG A 31 -2.69 12.44 11.29
N THR A 32 -2.51 12.20 12.58
CA THR A 32 -1.23 12.48 13.24
C THR A 32 -0.16 11.52 12.75
N GLU A 33 1.10 11.93 12.85
CA GLU A 33 2.21 11.06 12.49
C GLU A 33 2.21 9.78 13.34
N GLU A 34 1.87 9.92 14.62
CA GLU A 34 1.78 8.77 15.52
C GLU A 34 0.73 7.75 15.05
N ALA A 35 -0.46 8.22 14.65
CA ALA A 35 -1.50 7.34 14.14
C ALA A 35 -1.08 6.64 12.83
N LYS A 36 -0.41 7.38 11.95
CA LYS A 36 0.10 6.82 10.70
C LYS A 36 1.16 5.75 10.97
N ARG A 37 2.07 6.02 11.91
CA ARG A 37 3.11 5.07 12.30
C ARG A 37 2.51 3.78 12.88
N ALA A 38 1.54 3.91 13.76
CA ALA A 38 0.87 2.75 14.35
C ALA A 38 0.18 1.89 13.30
N THR A 39 -0.48 2.51 12.34
CA THR A 39 -1.11 1.80 11.21
C THR A 39 -0.05 1.09 10.37
N GLY A 40 1.04 1.80 10.04
CA GLY A 40 2.13 1.26 9.26
C GLY A 40 2.79 0.06 9.93
N ASP A 41 3.07 0.18 11.22
CA ASP A 41 3.68 -0.90 11.98
C ASP A 41 2.82 -2.17 11.95
N ARG A 42 1.51 -2.02 12.13
CA ARG A 42 0.60 -3.17 12.14
C ARG A 42 0.49 -3.82 10.76
N LEU A 43 0.36 -3.03 9.72
CA LEU A 43 0.26 -3.54 8.35
C LEU A 43 1.55 -4.24 7.94
N PHE A 44 2.69 -3.60 8.20
CA PHE A 44 3.99 -4.17 7.84
C PHE A 44 4.25 -5.48 8.59
N ALA A 45 3.98 -5.50 9.89
CA ALA A 45 4.16 -6.71 10.69
C ALA A 45 3.27 -7.85 10.18
N GLY A 46 2.03 -7.56 9.81
CA GLY A 46 1.12 -8.56 9.28
C GLY A 46 1.60 -9.16 7.96
N VAL A 47 2.04 -8.31 7.04
CA VAL A 47 2.57 -8.78 5.75
C VAL A 47 3.87 -9.55 5.93
N ALA A 48 4.78 -9.04 6.77
CA ALA A 48 6.05 -9.70 7.04
C ALA A 48 5.83 -11.10 7.64
N ALA A 49 4.86 -11.23 8.55
CA ALA A 49 4.52 -12.53 9.13
C ALA A 49 3.94 -13.48 8.09
N HIS A 50 3.07 -12.96 7.22
CA HIS A 50 2.46 -13.75 6.15
C HIS A 50 3.50 -14.27 5.16
N LEU A 51 4.57 -13.50 4.93
CA LEU A 51 5.63 -13.82 3.99
C LEU A 51 6.91 -14.30 4.70
N ALA A 52 6.79 -14.78 5.93
CA ALA A 52 7.95 -15.14 6.75
C ALA A 52 8.90 -16.12 6.05
N GLU A 53 8.35 -17.10 5.32
CA GLU A 53 9.15 -18.10 4.61
C GLU A 53 10.03 -17.49 3.52
N MET A 54 9.61 -16.36 2.95
CA MET A 54 10.38 -15.67 1.91
C MET A 54 11.70 -15.13 2.45
N PHE A 55 11.77 -14.86 3.77
CA PHE A 55 12.95 -14.31 4.41
C PHE A 55 13.94 -15.38 4.88
N ASP A 56 13.60 -16.68 4.73
CA ASP A 56 14.51 -17.78 5.07
C ASP A 56 15.73 -17.79 4.14
N ARG A 57 15.62 -17.20 2.95
CA ARG A 57 16.72 -17.03 2.02
C ARG A 57 17.07 -15.55 1.91
N PRO A 58 18.35 -15.19 1.66
CA PRO A 58 18.76 -13.79 1.63
C PRO A 58 18.48 -13.13 0.27
N HIS A 59 17.28 -13.33 -0.30
CA HIS A 59 16.95 -12.88 -1.66
C HIS A 59 15.60 -12.19 -1.77
N PHE A 60 15.00 -11.77 -0.64
CA PHE A 60 13.71 -11.12 -0.68
C PHE A 60 13.73 -9.78 0.06
N MET A 61 13.15 -8.77 -0.59
CA MET A 61 13.01 -7.44 -0.01
C MET A 61 11.53 -7.06 0.06
N LEU A 62 11.12 -6.57 1.24
CA LEU A 62 9.78 -6.05 1.46
C LEU A 62 9.90 -4.59 1.88
N SER A 63 9.22 -3.70 1.17
CA SER A 63 9.18 -2.29 1.53
C SER A 63 7.76 -1.78 1.60
N PHE A 64 7.54 -0.78 2.44
CA PHE A 64 6.22 -0.20 2.64
C PHE A 64 6.36 1.29 2.98
N GLU A 65 5.56 2.10 2.32
CA GLU A 65 5.52 3.54 2.56
C GLU A 65 4.07 4.01 2.65
N ILE A 66 3.81 4.94 3.55
CA ILE A 66 2.53 5.64 3.62
C ILE A 66 2.70 7.00 2.95
N GLN A 67 1.84 7.29 1.98
CA GLN A 67 1.83 8.57 1.27
C GLN A 67 0.51 9.28 1.51
N GLU A 68 0.57 10.58 1.77
CA GLU A 68 -0.62 11.38 1.92
C GLU A 68 -1.03 11.97 0.57
N ILE A 69 -2.34 11.89 0.28
CA ILE A 69 -2.87 12.45 -0.96
C ILE A 69 -2.92 13.97 -0.81
N SER A 70 -2.39 14.69 -1.78
CA SER A 70 -2.45 16.15 -1.77
C SER A 70 -3.88 16.61 -2.05
N PRO A 71 -4.53 17.35 -1.13
CA PRO A 71 -5.89 17.84 -1.38
C PRO A 71 -5.95 18.93 -2.45
N SER A 72 -4.86 19.69 -2.62
CA SER A 72 -4.81 20.78 -3.60
C SER A 72 -4.40 20.32 -4.99
N LEU A 73 -3.76 19.17 -5.10
CA LEU A 73 -3.26 18.65 -6.38
C LEU A 73 -3.85 17.29 -6.70
N SER A 74 -5.07 17.05 -6.24
CA SER A 74 -5.77 15.80 -6.46
C SER A 74 -7.17 16.11 -6.99
N TRP A 75 -7.49 15.57 -8.14
CA TRP A 75 -8.77 15.81 -8.81
C TRP A 75 -9.61 14.55 -8.79
N LYS A 76 -10.90 14.72 -8.50
CA LYS A 76 -11.85 13.62 -8.47
C LYS A 76 -13.17 14.05 -9.10
N LYS A 77 -13.76 13.12 -9.81
CA LYS A 77 -15.13 13.23 -10.26
C LYS A 77 -15.78 11.88 -9.97
N ASN A 78 -16.76 11.88 -9.06
CA ASN A 78 -17.27 10.63 -8.50
C ASN A 78 -18.80 10.66 -8.43
N SER A 79 -19.44 9.81 -9.21
CA SER A 79 -20.90 9.66 -9.19
C SER A 79 -21.36 8.59 -8.20
N ILE A 80 -20.44 7.76 -7.69
CA ILE A 80 -20.79 6.65 -6.80
C ILE A 80 -21.26 7.16 -5.45
N HIS A 81 -20.54 8.12 -4.85
CA HIS A 81 -20.88 8.66 -3.55
C HIS A 81 -22.25 9.34 -3.57
N ALA A 82 -22.58 10.06 -4.64
CA ALA A 82 -23.88 10.68 -4.80
C ALA A 82 -24.98 9.63 -4.85
N ARG A 83 -24.76 8.54 -5.60
CA ARG A 83 -25.70 7.43 -5.68
C ARG A 83 -25.92 6.77 -4.31
N LEU A 84 -24.85 6.54 -3.56
CA LEU A 84 -24.93 5.91 -2.24
C LEU A 84 -25.65 6.80 -1.23
N ARG A 85 -25.41 8.10 -1.25
CA ARG A 85 -26.13 9.04 -0.39
C ARG A 85 -27.62 9.07 -0.70
N ASN A 86 -27.98 9.10 -2.00
CA ASN A 86 -29.37 9.08 -2.43
C ASN A 86 -30.09 7.81 -2.01
N ALA A 87 -29.40 6.66 -2.12
CA ALA A 87 -29.95 5.38 -1.67
C ALA A 87 -30.23 5.38 -0.16
N SER A 88 -29.31 5.95 0.64
CA SER A 88 -29.49 6.07 2.09
C SER A 88 -30.65 6.97 2.46
N VAL A 89 -30.84 8.07 1.72
CA VAL A 89 -31.94 9.02 1.99
C VAL A 89 -33.29 8.42 1.65
N GLN A 90 -33.37 7.57 0.66
CA GLN A 90 -34.60 6.93 0.22
C GLN A 90 -35.07 5.78 1.14
N GLU A 91 -34.22 5.31 2.01
CA GLU A 91 -34.56 4.32 3.01
C GLU A 91 -35.17 4.95 4.26
#